data_0eb112113dbf86f70840cc2d0631fb24
#
_entry.id   0eb112113dbf86f70840cc2d0631fb24
#
_cell.length_a   1.000
_cell.length_b   1.000
_cell.length_c   1.000
_cell.angle_alpha   90.00
_cell.angle_beta   90.00
_cell.angle_gamma   90.00
#
_symmetry.space_group_name_H-M   'P 1'
#
loop_
_entity.id
_entity.type
_entity.pdbx_description
1 polymer ?
#
loop_
_entity_poly.entity_id
_entity_poly.type
_entity_poly.pdbx_seq_one_letter_code
_entity_poly.pdbx_strand_id
1 'polypeptide(L)'
;MAVIGLIAGAGVGVALRLGLGMLCLQFAIGTANDLADAATDAVAKPRKPIPAGLITRDGAIAVFAIAASLGLALAATVSITALAVGALGLADGLVYDLRLKGTAFGWAPFAAGVGLLPIYAWSGATGTLPSAAPLVVTLAVAAGCALALANALSDLERDRISGVTTIATVLGPGRTVALNAVILAVVDVVAGATSIAAGVTPTPAAAVIGGILLAWFGLCLAGLASERWRHLVWEVQALGILTIGVGWLAALGSAGLLGP
;
A
#
# COMPACT_ATOMS: atom_id res chain seq x y z
N MET A 1 -7.66 -3.08 -6.00
CA MET A 1 -8.66 -2.10 -6.50
C MET A 1 -9.86 -2.78 -7.15
N ALA A 2 -9.68 -3.73 -8.07
CA ALA A 2 -10.82 -4.42 -8.68
C ALA A 2 -11.75 -5.08 -7.64
N VAL A 3 -11.18 -5.80 -6.66
CA VAL A 3 -11.96 -6.46 -5.59
C VAL A 3 -12.74 -5.43 -4.76
N ILE A 4 -12.12 -4.32 -4.36
CA ILE A 4 -12.79 -3.24 -3.61
C ILE A 4 -13.91 -2.63 -4.46
N GLY A 5 -13.68 -2.39 -5.75
CA GLY A 5 -14.70 -1.92 -6.67
C GLY A 5 -15.91 -2.86 -6.76
N LEU A 6 -15.67 -4.18 -6.82
CA LEU A 6 -16.76 -5.19 -6.80
C LEU A 6 -17.53 -5.19 -5.46
N ILE A 7 -16.82 -5.08 -4.33
CA ILE A 7 -17.46 -4.94 -3.01
C ILE A 7 -18.31 -3.66 -2.95
N ALA A 8 -17.85 -2.58 -3.57
CA ALA A 8 -18.61 -1.32 -3.70
C ALA A 8 -19.80 -1.41 -4.67
N GLY A 9 -20.02 -2.54 -5.33
CA GLY A 9 -21.12 -2.75 -6.27
C GLY A 9 -20.84 -2.35 -7.72
N ALA A 10 -19.58 -2.09 -8.08
CA ALA A 10 -19.23 -1.82 -9.47
C ALA A 10 -19.47 -3.04 -10.37
N GLY A 11 -19.91 -2.79 -11.60
CA GLY A 11 -19.88 -3.82 -12.63
C GLY A 11 -18.44 -4.25 -12.96
N VAL A 12 -18.27 -5.49 -13.41
CA VAL A 12 -16.94 -6.10 -13.70
C VAL A 12 -16.07 -5.20 -14.59
N GLY A 13 -16.66 -4.59 -15.63
CA GLY A 13 -15.90 -3.72 -16.53
C GLY A 13 -15.34 -2.45 -15.86
N VAL A 14 -16.04 -1.86 -14.90
CA VAL A 14 -15.57 -0.72 -14.09
C VAL A 14 -14.48 -1.21 -13.12
N ALA A 15 -14.74 -2.30 -12.41
CA ALA A 15 -13.79 -2.88 -11.46
C ALA A 15 -12.44 -3.25 -12.13
N LEU A 16 -12.48 -3.82 -13.34
CA LEU A 16 -11.26 -4.11 -14.10
C LEU A 16 -10.52 -2.84 -14.51
N ARG A 17 -11.22 -1.79 -14.98
CA ARG A 17 -10.57 -0.51 -15.33
C ARG A 17 -9.92 0.14 -14.12
N LEU A 18 -10.57 0.13 -12.95
CA LEU A 18 -9.99 0.63 -11.70
C LEU A 18 -8.75 -0.21 -11.28
N GLY A 19 -8.84 -1.54 -11.42
CA GLY A 19 -7.72 -2.44 -11.09
C GLY A 19 -6.53 -2.26 -12.02
N LEU A 20 -6.75 -2.25 -13.33
CA LEU A 20 -5.70 -2.07 -14.33
C LEU A 20 -5.13 -0.64 -14.30
N GLY A 21 -5.98 0.37 -14.11
CA GLY A 21 -5.54 1.75 -13.93
C GLY A 21 -4.58 1.90 -12.76
N MET A 22 -4.94 1.35 -11.60
CA MET A 22 -4.07 1.36 -10.43
C MET A 22 -2.78 0.55 -10.67
N LEU A 23 -2.86 -0.60 -11.34
CA LEU A 23 -1.67 -1.38 -11.68
C LEU A 23 -0.70 -0.56 -12.54
N CYS A 24 -1.20 0.14 -13.57
CA CYS A 24 -0.37 1.00 -14.40
C CYS A 24 0.25 2.16 -13.60
N LEU A 25 -0.51 2.79 -12.69
CA LEU A 25 0.02 3.85 -11.82
C LEU A 25 1.13 3.31 -10.89
N GLN A 26 0.97 2.12 -10.33
CA GLN A 26 2.01 1.50 -9.51
C GLN A 26 3.26 1.13 -10.33
N PHE A 27 3.09 0.70 -11.58
CA PHE A 27 4.23 0.50 -12.49
C PHE A 27 4.96 1.81 -12.79
N ALA A 28 4.23 2.91 -12.97
CA ALA A 28 4.82 4.23 -13.16
C ALA A 28 5.63 4.65 -11.93
N ILE A 29 5.07 4.55 -10.72
CA ILE A 29 5.77 4.87 -9.47
C ILE A 29 7.02 3.98 -9.32
N GLY A 30 6.89 2.66 -9.50
CA GLY A 30 8.04 1.74 -9.42
C GLY A 30 9.14 2.06 -10.44
N THR A 31 8.76 2.47 -11.67
CA THR A 31 9.73 2.88 -12.69
C THR A 31 10.42 4.21 -12.32
N ALA A 32 9.67 5.16 -11.75
CA ALA A 32 10.25 6.42 -11.25
C ALA A 32 11.23 6.16 -10.10
N ASN A 33 10.89 5.23 -9.20
CA ASN A 33 11.79 4.76 -8.15
C ASN A 33 13.10 4.20 -8.72
N ASP A 34 13.02 3.30 -9.71
CA ASP A 34 14.20 2.71 -10.33
C ASP A 34 15.05 3.74 -11.09
N LEU A 35 14.42 4.75 -11.69
CA LEU A 35 15.12 5.87 -12.33
C LEU A 35 15.84 6.77 -11.32
N ALA A 36 15.20 7.06 -10.18
CA ALA A 36 15.80 7.87 -9.12
C ALA A 36 16.97 7.15 -8.45
N ASP A 37 16.85 5.86 -8.24
CA ASP A 37 17.82 5.03 -7.55
C ASP A 37 18.92 4.47 -8.47
N ALA A 38 18.89 4.69 -9.78
CA ALA A 38 19.74 4.00 -10.76
C ALA A 38 21.25 4.04 -10.41
N ALA A 39 21.75 5.17 -9.89
CA ALA A 39 23.14 5.32 -9.51
C ALA A 39 23.51 4.51 -8.25
N THR A 40 22.66 4.52 -7.22
CA THR A 40 22.86 3.75 -5.99
C THR A 40 22.64 2.26 -6.20
N ASP A 41 21.66 1.91 -7.02
CA ASP A 41 21.35 0.53 -7.38
C ASP A 41 22.46 -0.11 -8.25
N ALA A 42 23.22 0.66 -9.00
CA ALA A 42 24.38 0.13 -9.75
C ALA A 42 25.42 -0.52 -8.82
N VAL A 43 25.53 -0.04 -7.59
CA VAL A 43 26.42 -0.60 -6.56
C VAL A 43 25.68 -1.66 -5.72
N ALA A 44 24.49 -1.33 -5.21
CA ALA A 44 23.78 -2.15 -4.22
C ALA A 44 22.96 -3.29 -4.85
N LYS A 45 22.41 -3.07 -6.04
CA LYS A 45 21.49 -4.01 -6.75
C LYS A 45 21.81 -4.08 -8.25
N PRO A 46 23.02 -4.52 -8.67
CA PRO A 46 23.47 -4.47 -10.07
C PRO A 46 22.64 -5.31 -11.04
N ARG A 47 21.75 -6.17 -10.53
CA ARG A 47 20.84 -7.00 -11.34
C ARG A 47 19.52 -6.32 -11.69
N LYS A 48 19.24 -5.12 -11.14
CA LYS A 48 18.05 -4.37 -11.55
C LYS A 48 18.13 -3.97 -13.02
N PRO A 49 16.98 -3.81 -13.73
CA PRO A 49 16.96 -3.64 -15.18
C PRO A 49 17.83 -2.48 -15.71
N ILE A 50 17.82 -1.31 -15.06
CA ILE A 50 18.61 -0.15 -15.50
C ILE A 50 20.09 -0.37 -15.23
N PRO A 51 20.56 -0.70 -14.02
CA PRO A 51 21.97 -1.02 -13.75
C PRO A 51 22.52 -2.19 -14.60
N ALA A 52 21.71 -3.21 -14.85
CA ALA A 52 22.11 -4.34 -15.67
C ALA A 52 22.16 -4.06 -17.18
N GLY A 53 21.77 -2.84 -17.61
CA GLY A 53 21.73 -2.48 -19.02
C GLY A 53 20.63 -3.16 -19.84
N LEU A 54 19.65 -3.80 -19.18
CA LEU A 54 18.51 -4.46 -19.86
C LEU A 54 17.54 -3.42 -20.42
N ILE A 55 17.50 -2.22 -19.85
CA ILE A 55 16.74 -1.08 -20.35
C ILE A 55 17.59 0.17 -20.21
N THR A 56 17.55 1.04 -21.22
CA THR A 56 18.20 2.36 -21.16
C THR A 56 17.41 3.31 -20.26
N ARG A 57 18.04 4.39 -19.78
CA ARG A 57 17.36 5.42 -19.01
C ARG A 57 16.17 6.02 -19.79
N ASP A 58 16.35 6.32 -21.07
CA ASP A 58 15.31 6.86 -21.94
C ASP A 58 14.17 5.83 -22.14
N GLY A 59 14.51 4.55 -22.27
CA GLY A 59 13.53 3.46 -22.31
C GLY A 59 12.69 3.39 -21.02
N ALA A 60 13.33 3.53 -19.85
CA ALA A 60 12.64 3.57 -18.58
C ALA A 60 11.74 4.82 -18.43
N ILE A 61 12.19 5.99 -18.93
CA ILE A 61 11.36 7.22 -18.99
C ILE A 61 10.13 6.98 -19.89
N ALA A 62 10.29 6.33 -21.03
CA ALA A 62 9.18 5.98 -21.90
C ALA A 62 8.20 5.02 -21.23
N VAL A 63 8.68 4.00 -20.52
CA VAL A 63 7.84 3.07 -19.73
C VAL A 63 7.06 3.83 -18.67
N PHE A 64 7.70 4.72 -17.91
CA PHE A 64 7.04 5.59 -16.93
C PHE A 64 5.92 6.39 -17.58
N ALA A 65 6.20 7.09 -18.69
CA ALA A 65 5.24 7.97 -19.36
C ALA A 65 4.04 7.17 -19.90
N ILE A 66 4.29 6.00 -20.52
CA ILE A 66 3.23 5.12 -21.03
C ILE A 66 2.37 4.60 -19.88
N ALA A 67 2.99 4.08 -18.82
CA ALA A 67 2.28 3.52 -17.67
C ALA A 67 1.44 4.59 -16.95
N ALA A 68 2.01 5.77 -16.68
CA ALA A 68 1.30 6.87 -16.06
C ALA A 68 0.10 7.35 -16.93
N SER A 69 0.34 7.56 -18.23
CA SER A 69 -0.70 7.99 -19.16
C SER A 69 -1.84 6.96 -19.28
N LEU A 70 -1.50 5.68 -19.40
CA LEU A 70 -2.48 4.60 -19.49
C LEU A 70 -3.27 4.46 -18.18
N GLY A 71 -2.61 4.55 -17.02
CA GLY A 71 -3.26 4.48 -15.72
C GLY A 71 -4.25 5.63 -15.52
N LEU A 72 -3.85 6.87 -15.83
CA LEU A 72 -4.72 8.04 -15.76
C LEU A 72 -5.85 7.98 -16.80
N ALA A 73 -5.59 7.55 -18.03
CA ALA A 73 -6.61 7.38 -19.05
C ALA A 73 -7.65 6.34 -18.63
N LEU A 74 -7.24 5.18 -18.08
CA LEU A 74 -8.17 4.20 -17.56
C LEU A 74 -9.01 4.76 -16.41
N ALA A 75 -8.43 5.51 -15.48
CA ALA A 75 -9.15 6.18 -14.39
C ALA A 75 -10.16 7.22 -14.96
N ALA A 76 -9.76 8.01 -15.97
CA ALA A 76 -10.61 9.00 -16.63
C ALA A 76 -11.83 8.35 -17.32
N THR A 77 -11.68 7.14 -17.89
CA THR A 77 -12.82 6.40 -18.47
C THR A 77 -13.85 5.93 -17.44
N VAL A 78 -13.49 5.97 -16.16
CA VAL A 78 -14.41 5.62 -15.07
C VAL A 78 -15.10 6.88 -14.54
N SER A 79 -14.34 7.86 -14.04
CA SER A 79 -14.88 9.13 -13.58
C SER A 79 -13.77 10.19 -13.41
N ILE A 80 -14.18 11.46 -13.38
CA ILE A 80 -13.24 12.56 -13.08
C ILE A 80 -12.65 12.44 -11.66
N THR A 81 -13.43 11.91 -10.72
CA THR A 81 -12.97 11.70 -9.35
C THR A 81 -11.90 10.59 -9.30
N ALA A 82 -12.12 9.47 -10.01
CA ALA A 82 -11.11 8.42 -10.13
C ALA A 82 -9.82 8.95 -10.77
N LEU A 83 -9.94 9.78 -11.82
CA LEU A 83 -8.77 10.45 -12.42
C LEU A 83 -8.05 11.33 -11.40
N ALA A 84 -8.77 12.18 -10.68
CA ALA A 84 -8.18 13.10 -9.71
C ALA A 84 -7.47 12.35 -8.57
N VAL A 85 -8.11 11.34 -8.00
CA VAL A 85 -7.51 10.52 -6.92
C VAL A 85 -6.35 9.69 -7.44
N GLY A 86 -6.43 9.14 -8.65
CA GLY A 86 -5.32 8.44 -9.30
C GLY A 86 -4.12 9.35 -9.55
N ALA A 87 -4.36 10.59 -10.00
CA ALA A 87 -3.32 11.60 -10.19
C ALA A 87 -2.68 12.03 -8.85
N LEU A 88 -3.49 12.18 -7.79
CA LEU A 88 -2.98 12.44 -6.43
C LEU A 88 -2.12 11.29 -5.93
N GLY A 89 -2.53 10.03 -6.14
CA GLY A 89 -1.74 8.86 -5.77
C GLY A 89 -0.43 8.76 -6.54
N LEU A 90 -0.42 9.07 -7.84
CA LEU A 90 0.80 9.17 -8.64
C LEU A 90 1.72 10.27 -8.11
N ALA A 91 1.18 11.46 -7.84
CA ALA A 91 1.96 12.58 -7.29
C ALA A 91 2.55 12.25 -5.91
N ASP A 92 1.76 11.61 -5.02
CA ASP A 92 2.21 11.15 -3.70
C ASP A 92 3.38 10.16 -3.81
N GLY A 93 3.29 9.16 -4.70
CA GLY A 93 4.38 8.22 -4.97
C GLY A 93 5.64 8.92 -5.52
N LEU A 94 5.49 9.89 -6.42
CA LEU A 94 6.62 10.68 -6.92
C LEU A 94 7.24 11.57 -5.83
N VAL A 95 6.44 12.17 -4.96
CA VAL A 95 6.95 12.93 -3.79
C VAL A 95 7.73 12.01 -2.86
N TYR A 96 7.23 10.80 -2.62
CA TYR A 96 7.97 9.80 -1.86
C TYR A 96 9.33 9.52 -2.51
N ASP A 97 9.35 9.09 -3.77
CA ASP A 97 10.57 8.64 -4.44
C ASP A 97 11.62 9.75 -4.62
N LEU A 98 11.18 10.98 -4.90
CA LEU A 98 12.07 12.08 -5.24
C LEU A 98 12.47 12.97 -4.05
N ARG A 99 11.74 12.93 -2.93
CA ARG A 99 11.94 13.90 -1.83
C ARG A 99 11.95 13.28 -0.44
N LEU A 100 11.08 12.31 -0.15
CA LEU A 100 10.86 11.84 1.21
C LEU A 100 11.44 10.45 1.49
N LYS A 101 11.75 9.70 0.44
CA LYS A 101 12.48 8.43 0.56
C LYS A 101 13.82 8.67 1.23
N GLY A 102 14.18 7.82 2.18
CA GLY A 102 15.41 7.97 2.95
C GLY A 102 15.39 9.12 3.96
N THR A 103 14.21 9.65 4.30
CA THR A 103 14.03 10.64 5.39
C THR A 103 13.18 10.04 6.51
N ALA A 104 13.22 10.69 7.69
CA ALA A 104 12.36 10.31 8.82
C ALA A 104 10.85 10.46 8.51
N PHE A 105 10.47 11.17 7.45
CA PHE A 105 9.10 11.43 7.03
C PHE A 105 8.62 10.53 5.89
N GLY A 106 9.42 9.57 5.42
CA GLY A 106 9.04 8.64 4.35
C GLY A 106 7.78 7.81 4.64
N TRP A 107 7.40 7.66 5.91
CA TRP A 107 6.16 7.00 6.31
C TRP A 107 4.90 7.77 5.88
N ALA A 108 4.95 9.11 5.81
CA ALA A 108 3.77 9.93 5.58
C ALA A 108 3.15 9.76 4.18
N PRO A 109 3.90 9.83 3.05
CA PRO A 109 3.31 9.52 1.76
C PRO A 109 2.90 8.05 1.65
N PHE A 110 3.61 7.12 2.28
CA PHE A 110 3.19 5.72 2.31
C PHE A 110 1.81 5.55 2.96
N ALA A 111 1.58 6.21 4.09
CA ALA A 111 0.30 6.22 4.80
C ALA A 111 -0.80 6.92 3.96
N ALA A 112 -0.49 8.06 3.34
CA ALA A 112 -1.41 8.80 2.48
C ALA A 112 -1.80 7.97 1.25
N GLY A 113 -0.83 7.37 0.57
CA GLY A 113 -1.05 6.51 -0.59
C GLY A 113 -2.00 5.35 -0.29
N VAL A 114 -1.79 4.64 0.84
CA VAL A 114 -2.70 3.56 1.26
C VAL A 114 -4.08 4.10 1.60
N GLY A 115 -4.18 5.28 2.24
CA GLY A 115 -5.45 5.97 2.53
C GLY A 115 -6.23 6.39 1.28
N LEU A 116 -5.55 6.69 0.18
CA LEU A 116 -6.17 7.03 -1.10
C LEU A 116 -6.80 5.82 -1.81
N LEU A 117 -6.35 4.59 -1.53
CA LEU A 117 -6.83 3.39 -2.22
C LEU A 117 -8.35 3.17 -2.09
N PRO A 118 -8.96 3.18 -0.87
CA PRO A 118 -10.41 3.04 -0.76
C PRO A 118 -11.16 4.21 -1.39
N ILE A 119 -10.63 5.43 -1.33
CA ILE A 119 -11.24 6.60 -1.96
C ILE A 119 -11.28 6.40 -3.48
N TYR A 120 -10.15 6.02 -4.08
CA TYR A 120 -10.05 5.74 -5.52
C TYR A 120 -11.06 4.67 -5.97
N ALA A 121 -11.10 3.55 -5.25
CA ALA A 121 -11.93 2.43 -5.64
C ALA A 121 -13.42 2.74 -5.47
N TRP A 122 -13.82 3.35 -4.35
CA TRP A 122 -15.23 3.65 -4.06
C TRP A 122 -15.79 4.75 -4.92
N SER A 123 -15.11 5.91 -4.96
CA SER A 123 -15.56 7.03 -5.81
C SER A 123 -15.57 6.67 -7.30
N GLY A 124 -14.65 5.82 -7.74
CA GLY A 124 -14.66 5.29 -9.10
C GLY A 124 -15.81 4.30 -9.35
N ALA A 125 -16.17 3.48 -8.36
CA ALA A 125 -17.21 2.45 -8.50
C ALA A 125 -18.63 3.04 -8.47
N THR A 126 -18.89 3.98 -7.56
CA THR A 126 -20.25 4.45 -7.23
C THR A 126 -20.45 5.96 -7.46
N GLY A 127 -19.39 6.73 -7.71
CA GLY A 127 -19.43 8.20 -7.79
C GLY A 127 -19.50 8.90 -6.44
N THR A 128 -19.72 8.17 -5.34
CA THR A 128 -19.86 8.69 -3.97
C THR A 128 -18.97 7.90 -3.01
N LEU A 129 -18.80 8.42 -1.79
CA LEU A 129 -18.15 7.67 -0.71
C LEU A 129 -19.22 7.11 0.24
N PRO A 130 -19.02 5.90 0.80
CA PRO A 130 -19.95 5.34 1.76
C PRO A 130 -19.94 6.14 3.07
N SER A 131 -21.00 6.03 3.85
CA SER A 131 -21.08 6.64 5.18
C SER A 131 -19.95 6.19 6.12
N ALA A 132 -19.46 4.96 5.96
CA ALA A 132 -18.31 4.42 6.68
C ALA A 132 -16.94 4.90 6.15
N ALA A 133 -16.88 5.75 5.09
CA ALA A 133 -15.61 6.19 4.51
C ALA A 133 -14.62 6.80 5.51
N PRO A 134 -15.03 7.63 6.50
CA PRO A 134 -14.08 8.15 7.49
C PRO A 134 -13.36 7.03 8.25
N LEU A 135 -14.09 6.00 8.67
CA LEU A 135 -13.52 4.84 9.36
C LEU A 135 -12.59 4.04 8.42
N VAL A 136 -13.04 3.75 7.20
CA VAL A 136 -12.27 2.97 6.20
C VAL A 136 -10.96 3.68 5.86
N VAL A 137 -11.00 4.98 5.61
CA VAL A 137 -9.82 5.77 5.26
C VAL A 137 -8.87 5.88 6.46
N THR A 138 -9.39 6.11 7.67
CA THR A 138 -8.56 6.19 8.88
C THR A 138 -7.80 4.88 9.12
N LEU A 139 -8.47 3.73 9.00
CA LEU A 139 -7.81 2.44 9.15
C LEU A 139 -6.83 2.15 8.00
N ALA A 140 -7.13 2.57 6.78
CA ALA A 140 -6.22 2.45 5.65
C ALA A 140 -4.94 3.28 5.88
N VAL A 141 -5.06 4.51 6.38
CA VAL A 141 -3.91 5.35 6.78
C VAL A 141 -3.09 4.68 7.89
N ALA A 142 -3.74 4.16 8.93
CA ALA A 142 -3.06 3.45 10.01
C ALA A 142 -2.33 2.20 9.49
N ALA A 143 -2.97 1.42 8.62
CA ALA A 143 -2.35 0.28 7.96
C ALA A 143 -1.14 0.70 7.09
N GLY A 144 -1.24 1.82 6.38
CA GLY A 144 -0.14 2.42 5.63
C GLY A 144 1.03 2.83 6.53
N CYS A 145 0.76 3.40 7.71
CA CYS A 145 1.80 3.67 8.72
C CYS A 145 2.50 2.38 9.17
N ALA A 146 1.74 1.32 9.47
CA ALA A 146 2.31 0.03 9.87
C ALA A 146 3.20 -0.57 8.76
N LEU A 147 2.74 -0.50 7.51
CA LEU A 147 3.53 -0.96 6.36
C LEU A 147 4.81 -0.15 6.15
N ALA A 148 4.75 1.17 6.32
CA ALA A 148 5.93 2.02 6.22
C ALA A 148 6.97 1.69 7.29
N LEU A 149 6.53 1.42 8.53
CA LEU A 149 7.41 0.98 9.62
C LEU A 149 8.05 -0.39 9.33
N ALA A 150 7.26 -1.34 8.80
CA ALA A 150 7.77 -2.65 8.42
C ALA A 150 8.79 -2.56 7.28
N ASN A 151 8.52 -1.73 6.27
CA ASN A 151 9.46 -1.47 5.18
C ASN A 151 10.77 -0.84 5.69
N ALA A 152 10.68 0.18 6.56
CA ALA A 152 11.85 0.80 7.15
C ALA A 152 12.66 -0.16 8.05
N LEU A 153 12.00 -1.12 8.72
CA LEU A 153 12.68 -2.18 9.46
C LEU A 153 13.43 -3.16 8.55
N SER A 154 12.86 -3.48 7.39
CA SER A 154 13.50 -4.39 6.43
C SER A 154 14.80 -3.82 5.87
N ASP A 155 14.89 -2.50 5.75
CA ASP A 155 16.04 -1.78 5.20
C ASP A 155 17.00 -1.21 6.26
N LEU A 156 16.70 -1.38 7.55
CA LEU A 156 17.35 -0.70 8.67
C LEU A 156 18.88 -0.80 8.66
N GLU A 157 19.44 -1.99 8.42
CA GLU A 157 20.90 -2.17 8.46
C GLU A 157 21.59 -1.48 7.28
N ARG A 158 21.01 -1.60 6.10
CA ARG A 158 21.47 -0.91 4.90
C ARG A 158 21.43 0.61 5.08
N ASP A 159 20.33 1.13 5.64
CA ASP A 159 20.13 2.55 5.89
C ASP A 159 21.16 3.08 6.90
N ARG A 160 21.47 2.31 7.95
CA ARG A 160 22.52 2.64 8.91
C ARG A 160 23.90 2.73 8.28
N ILE A 161 24.26 1.75 7.46
CA ILE A 161 25.55 1.71 6.76
C ILE A 161 25.67 2.89 5.79
N SER A 162 24.57 3.23 5.10
CA SER A 162 24.53 4.32 4.13
C SER A 162 24.32 5.70 4.75
N GLY A 163 24.16 5.81 6.08
CA GLY A 163 23.92 7.07 6.79
C GLY A 163 22.55 7.69 6.49
N VAL A 164 21.59 6.88 6.03
CA VAL A 164 20.24 7.35 5.68
C VAL A 164 19.39 7.48 6.95
N THR A 165 18.67 8.60 7.08
CA THR A 165 17.86 8.93 8.26
C THR A 165 16.40 8.55 8.03
N THR A 166 16.04 7.29 8.24
CA THR A 166 14.64 6.82 8.19
C THR A 166 14.00 6.81 9.57
N ILE A 167 12.68 6.62 9.65
CA ILE A 167 11.97 6.50 10.92
C ILE A 167 12.54 5.36 11.79
N ALA A 168 12.95 4.24 11.17
CA ALA A 168 13.52 3.10 11.89
C ALA A 168 14.95 3.37 12.40
N THR A 169 15.75 4.17 11.68
CA THR A 169 17.08 4.57 12.16
C THR A 169 16.98 5.58 13.30
N VAL A 170 15.96 6.46 13.30
CA VAL A 170 15.71 7.46 14.36
C VAL A 170 15.21 6.81 15.65
N LEU A 171 14.18 5.97 15.54
CA LEU A 171 13.56 5.33 16.72
C LEU A 171 14.37 4.15 17.25
N GLY A 172 15.14 3.51 16.39
CA GLY A 172 15.77 2.22 16.64
C GLY A 172 14.78 1.05 16.49
N PRO A 173 15.30 -0.20 16.33
CA PRO A 173 14.48 -1.35 15.95
C PRO A 173 13.39 -1.67 16.97
N GLY A 174 13.72 -1.67 18.27
CA GLY A 174 12.76 -2.03 19.32
C GLY A 174 11.55 -1.11 19.39
N ARG A 175 11.76 0.22 19.32
CA ARG A 175 10.66 1.20 19.34
C ARG A 175 9.86 1.16 18.04
N THR A 176 10.51 0.90 16.91
CA THR A 176 9.82 0.80 15.62
C THR A 176 8.92 -0.44 15.59
N VAL A 177 9.39 -1.59 16.09
CA VAL A 177 8.58 -2.81 16.25
C VAL A 177 7.42 -2.57 17.20
N ALA A 178 7.67 -1.94 18.37
CA ALA A 178 6.62 -1.65 19.34
C ALA A 178 5.53 -0.71 18.77
N LEU A 179 5.94 0.35 18.06
CA LEU A 179 5.00 1.26 17.41
C LEU A 179 4.18 0.56 16.32
N ASN A 180 4.83 -0.26 15.49
CA ASN A 180 4.14 -1.07 14.48
C ASN A 180 3.12 -2.03 15.14
N ALA A 181 3.51 -2.72 16.22
CA ALA A 181 2.63 -3.60 16.97
C ALA A 181 1.38 -2.87 17.52
N VAL A 182 1.57 -1.68 18.07
CA VAL A 182 0.45 -0.85 18.59
C VAL A 182 -0.50 -0.46 17.44
N ILE A 183 0.04 -0.02 16.30
CA ILE A 183 -0.79 0.38 15.15
C ILE A 183 -1.55 -0.84 14.61
N LEU A 184 -0.89 -1.98 14.44
CA LEU A 184 -1.54 -3.22 14.01
C LEU A 184 -2.64 -3.62 14.99
N ALA A 185 -2.36 -3.63 16.30
CA ALA A 185 -3.37 -3.98 17.30
C ALA A 185 -4.62 -3.09 17.22
N VAL A 186 -4.44 -1.78 16.97
CA VAL A 186 -5.58 -0.86 16.78
C VAL A 186 -6.37 -1.21 15.52
N VAL A 187 -5.68 -1.46 14.40
CA VAL A 187 -6.34 -1.87 13.14
C VAL A 187 -7.11 -3.18 13.34
N ASP A 188 -6.51 -4.17 13.97
CA ASP A 188 -7.08 -5.49 14.20
C ASP A 188 -8.30 -5.44 15.13
N VAL A 189 -8.19 -4.69 16.24
CA VAL A 189 -9.30 -4.54 17.20
C VAL A 189 -10.48 -3.83 16.55
N VAL A 190 -10.25 -2.75 15.80
CA VAL A 190 -11.34 -2.02 15.13
C VAL A 190 -11.94 -2.85 14.00
N ALA A 191 -11.12 -3.47 13.15
CA ALA A 191 -11.61 -4.33 12.07
C ALA A 191 -12.38 -5.55 12.63
N GLY A 192 -11.86 -6.20 13.68
CA GLY A 192 -12.52 -7.34 14.32
C GLY A 192 -13.83 -6.95 15.00
N ALA A 193 -13.82 -5.91 15.84
CA ALA A 193 -15.01 -5.45 16.56
C ALA A 193 -16.14 -5.02 15.61
N THR A 194 -15.81 -4.25 14.57
CA THR A 194 -16.80 -3.82 13.57
C THR A 194 -17.29 -4.97 12.69
N SER A 195 -16.45 -5.95 12.38
CA SER A 195 -16.88 -7.18 11.70
C SER A 195 -17.87 -7.98 12.53
N ILE A 196 -17.60 -8.16 13.83
CA ILE A 196 -18.51 -8.84 14.77
C ILE A 196 -19.84 -8.09 14.86
N ALA A 197 -19.81 -6.77 15.04
CA ALA A 197 -21.00 -5.93 15.10
C ALA A 197 -21.83 -5.97 13.80
N ALA A 198 -21.17 -6.16 12.65
CA ALA A 198 -21.80 -6.36 11.35
C ALA A 198 -22.39 -7.76 11.14
N GLY A 199 -22.25 -8.69 12.09
CA GLY A 199 -22.73 -10.06 11.92
C GLY A 199 -21.94 -10.84 10.87
N VAL A 200 -20.62 -10.73 10.89
CA VAL A 200 -19.72 -11.31 9.88
C VAL A 200 -20.00 -12.80 9.62
N THR A 201 -20.07 -13.15 8.34
CA THR A 201 -20.19 -14.56 7.90
C THR A 201 -18.84 -15.29 7.96
N PRO A 202 -18.81 -16.66 7.94
CA PRO A 202 -17.56 -17.42 8.14
C PRO A 202 -16.41 -17.07 7.19
N THR A 203 -16.71 -16.84 5.91
CA THR A 203 -15.66 -16.57 4.91
C THR A 203 -14.90 -15.24 5.16
N PRO A 204 -15.58 -14.07 5.28
CA PRO A 204 -14.92 -12.84 5.68
C PRO A 204 -14.24 -12.92 7.05
N ALA A 205 -14.85 -13.62 8.03
CA ALA A 205 -14.24 -13.82 9.34
C ALA A 205 -12.91 -14.57 9.25
N ALA A 206 -12.86 -15.66 8.47
CA ALA A 206 -11.64 -16.42 8.22
C ALA A 206 -10.56 -15.56 7.55
N ALA A 207 -10.95 -14.69 6.61
CA ALA A 207 -10.02 -13.76 5.98
C ALA A 207 -9.46 -12.74 6.97
N VAL A 208 -10.28 -12.14 7.83
CA VAL A 208 -9.82 -11.20 8.86
C VAL A 208 -8.86 -11.89 9.82
N ILE A 209 -9.25 -13.06 10.36
CA ILE A 209 -8.41 -13.82 11.32
C ILE A 209 -7.10 -14.25 10.64
N GLY A 210 -7.15 -14.84 9.46
CA GLY A 210 -5.98 -15.26 8.71
C GLY A 210 -5.03 -14.09 8.38
N GLY A 211 -5.61 -12.95 8.02
CA GLY A 211 -4.85 -11.72 7.78
C GLY A 211 -4.15 -11.20 9.03
N ILE A 212 -4.84 -11.20 10.19
CA ILE A 212 -4.26 -10.84 11.50
C ILE A 212 -3.06 -11.76 11.79
N LEU A 213 -3.25 -13.07 11.70
CA LEU A 213 -2.16 -14.03 11.95
C LEU A 213 -0.96 -13.80 11.04
N LEU A 214 -1.19 -13.52 9.74
CA LEU A 214 -0.12 -13.19 8.79
C LEU A 214 0.58 -11.88 9.13
N ALA A 215 -0.16 -10.81 9.45
CA ALA A 215 0.42 -9.52 9.77
C ALA A 215 1.32 -9.60 11.02
N TRP A 216 0.87 -10.27 12.07
CA TRP A 216 1.66 -10.50 13.29
C TRP A 216 2.83 -11.44 13.06
N PHE A 217 2.66 -12.47 12.23
CA PHE A 217 3.78 -13.34 11.84
C PHE A 217 4.86 -12.53 11.11
N GLY A 218 4.50 -11.66 10.17
CA GLY A 218 5.41 -10.72 9.52
C GLY A 218 6.16 -9.85 10.55
N LEU A 219 5.45 -9.29 11.52
CA LEU A 219 6.06 -8.47 12.58
C LEU A 219 7.01 -9.29 13.48
N CYS A 220 6.64 -10.52 13.83
CA CYS A 220 7.53 -11.42 14.61
C CYS A 220 8.82 -11.74 13.85
N LEU A 221 8.75 -11.92 12.53
CA LEU A 221 9.93 -12.12 11.70
C LEU A 221 10.90 -10.94 11.76
N ALA A 222 10.42 -9.71 11.99
CA ALA A 222 11.28 -8.53 12.10
C ALA A 222 12.28 -8.64 13.25
N GLY A 223 11.90 -9.31 14.34
CA GLY A 223 12.76 -9.55 15.52
C GLY A 223 13.67 -10.77 15.40
N LEU A 224 13.31 -11.75 14.57
CA LEU A 224 13.94 -13.06 14.51
C LEU A 224 14.72 -13.30 13.21
N ALA A 225 14.36 -12.62 12.12
CA ALA A 225 14.92 -12.89 10.81
C ALA A 225 16.38 -12.41 10.70
N SER A 226 17.23 -13.26 10.14
CA SER A 226 18.55 -12.85 9.65
C SER A 226 18.38 -11.81 8.53
N GLU A 227 19.41 -11.02 8.29
CA GLU A 227 19.42 -9.97 7.25
C GLU A 227 18.91 -10.47 5.88
N ARG A 228 19.26 -11.71 5.53
CA ARG A 228 18.84 -12.38 4.29
C ARG A 228 17.31 -12.47 4.13
N TRP A 229 16.55 -12.58 5.22
CA TRP A 229 15.11 -12.83 5.20
C TRP A 229 14.29 -11.60 5.63
N ARG A 230 14.94 -10.50 6.01
CA ARG A 230 14.25 -9.28 6.48
C ARG A 230 13.32 -8.66 5.42
N HIS A 231 13.65 -8.80 4.13
CA HIS A 231 12.76 -8.29 3.07
C HIS A 231 11.37 -8.97 3.09
N LEU A 232 11.26 -10.22 3.57
CA LEU A 232 9.98 -10.90 3.68
C LEU A 232 9.08 -10.33 4.79
N VAL A 233 9.65 -9.61 5.75
CA VAL A 233 8.91 -9.08 6.90
C VAL A 233 7.75 -8.20 6.44
N TRP A 234 8.05 -7.20 5.63
CA TRP A 234 7.04 -6.27 5.17
C TRP A 234 6.12 -6.89 4.11
N GLU A 235 6.60 -7.81 3.28
CA GLU A 235 5.80 -8.51 2.27
C GLU A 235 4.71 -9.38 2.94
N VAL A 236 5.09 -10.14 3.97
CA VAL A 236 4.15 -10.97 4.75
C VAL A 236 3.16 -10.09 5.50
N GLN A 237 3.61 -9.00 6.13
CA GLN A 237 2.75 -8.06 6.81
C GLN A 237 1.78 -7.37 5.82
N ALA A 238 2.26 -7.00 4.62
CA ALA A 238 1.44 -6.40 3.58
C ALA A 238 0.34 -7.36 3.10
N LEU A 239 0.67 -8.64 2.90
CA LEU A 239 -0.30 -9.67 2.56
C LEU A 239 -1.34 -9.83 3.67
N GLY A 240 -0.92 -9.83 4.93
CA GLY A 240 -1.80 -9.88 6.09
C GLY A 240 -2.77 -8.70 6.11
N ILE A 241 -2.28 -7.47 6.01
CA ILE A 241 -3.09 -6.24 5.99
C ILE A 241 -4.06 -6.22 4.79
N LEU A 242 -3.61 -6.63 3.60
CA LEU A 242 -4.49 -6.76 2.44
C LEU A 242 -5.63 -7.74 2.71
N THR A 243 -5.32 -8.89 3.32
CA THR A 243 -6.29 -9.94 3.62
C THR A 243 -7.29 -9.46 4.67
N ILE A 244 -6.84 -8.77 5.73
CA ILE A 244 -7.71 -8.09 6.71
C ILE A 244 -8.64 -7.11 5.98
N GLY A 245 -8.08 -6.22 5.17
CA GLY A 245 -8.85 -5.19 4.48
C GLY A 245 -9.96 -5.76 3.58
N VAL A 246 -9.64 -6.78 2.78
CA VAL A 246 -10.63 -7.44 1.90
C VAL A 246 -11.71 -8.15 2.74
N GLY A 247 -11.33 -8.92 3.76
CA GLY A 247 -12.27 -9.62 4.61
C GLY A 247 -13.18 -8.66 5.39
N TRP A 248 -12.60 -7.59 5.94
CA TRP A 248 -13.32 -6.57 6.68
C TRP A 248 -14.31 -5.79 5.81
N LEU A 249 -13.88 -5.31 4.64
CA LEU A 249 -14.78 -4.63 3.70
C LEU A 249 -15.90 -5.54 3.20
N ALA A 250 -15.61 -6.83 2.97
CA ALA A 250 -16.65 -7.81 2.61
C ALA A 250 -17.65 -8.01 3.75
N ALA A 251 -17.22 -8.04 5.01
CA ALA A 251 -18.10 -8.13 6.17
C ALA A 251 -19.01 -6.90 6.30
N LEU A 252 -18.46 -5.68 6.20
CA LEU A 252 -19.24 -4.44 6.23
C LEU A 252 -20.21 -4.34 5.05
N GLY A 253 -19.79 -4.76 3.84
CA GLY A 253 -20.60 -4.76 2.63
C GLY A 253 -21.80 -5.70 2.76
N SER A 254 -21.61 -6.91 3.28
CA SER A 254 -22.70 -7.86 3.50
C SER A 254 -23.73 -7.40 4.53
N ALA A 255 -23.33 -6.52 5.45
CA ALA A 255 -24.20 -5.90 6.44
C ALA A 255 -24.90 -4.61 5.93
N GLY A 256 -24.65 -4.20 4.70
CA GLY A 256 -25.21 -2.97 4.14
C GLY A 256 -24.58 -1.67 4.68
N LEU A 257 -23.48 -1.76 5.46
CA LEU A 257 -22.83 -0.61 6.11
C LEU A 257 -21.94 0.21 5.16
N LEU A 258 -21.77 -0.27 3.92
CA LEU A 258 -20.99 0.40 2.88
C LEU A 258 -21.88 1.04 1.80
N GLY A 259 -23.17 1.17 2.07
CA GLY A 259 -24.11 1.94 1.23
C GLY A 259 -23.85 3.45 1.31
N PRO A 260 -24.40 4.21 0.34
CA PRO A 260 -24.31 5.67 0.33
C PRO A 260 -24.99 6.31 1.52
#